data_a520fe751172903284d1823a65ca63ea
#
_entry.id   a520fe751172903284d1823a65ca63ea
#
_cell.length_a   1.000
_cell.length_b   1.000
_cell.length_c   1.000
_cell.angle_alpha   90.00
_cell.angle_beta   90.00
_cell.angle_gamma   90.00
#
_symmetry.space_group_name_H-M   'P 1'
#
loop_
_entity.id
_entity.type
_entity.pdbx_description
1 polymer ?
#
loop_
_entity_poly.entity_id
_entity_poly.type
_entity_poly.pdbx_seq_one_letter_code
_entity_poly.pdbx_strand_id
1 'polypeptide(L)'
;DPKSLFQKLEASDYSHNTNITTFSQILKLLKIVDFPLNEYNKFQTILNVNMKQNTEKREEELKEKLGYLPTLDTLKEILKQKIDEIDDKTTFAEMKSLILLGILILSVPLKLIQYSKMIIVFGEPESNYLNNFLLENADGEYFIKSKDISVKLVDKHLIKLIQIWINEYNVTKHFFINNENSKSGMNNKDLRFALATATEEYFDANITNQEIRQIYMKHLMSLDPDFKQKYALSHILGYKDTNVLELHS
;
A
#
# COMPACT_ATOMS: atom_id res chain seq x y z
N ASP A 1 -9.97 -24.43 29.09
CA ASP A 1 -9.95 -25.10 27.78
C ASP A 1 -9.79 -24.04 26.67
N PRO A 2 -8.75 -24.17 25.80
CA PRO A 2 -8.45 -23.22 24.73
C PRO A 2 -9.60 -22.99 23.75
N LYS A 3 -10.33 -24.04 23.40
CA LYS A 3 -11.45 -24.00 22.47
C LYS A 3 -12.60 -23.15 23.05
N SER A 4 -12.92 -23.37 24.33
CA SER A 4 -13.95 -22.57 25.01
C SER A 4 -13.57 -21.09 25.11
N LEU A 5 -12.30 -20.78 25.33
CA LEU A 5 -11.81 -19.41 25.35
C LEU A 5 -11.95 -18.75 23.99
N PHE A 6 -11.55 -19.43 22.92
CA PHE A 6 -11.68 -18.90 21.57
C PHE A 6 -13.14 -18.68 21.17
N GLN A 7 -14.02 -19.63 21.50
CA GLN A 7 -15.47 -19.49 21.29
C GLN A 7 -16.07 -18.26 22.01
N LYS A 8 -15.60 -17.97 23.24
CA LYS A 8 -16.03 -16.75 23.96
C LYS A 8 -15.55 -15.48 23.27
N LEU A 9 -14.36 -15.50 22.68
CA LEU A 9 -13.88 -14.36 21.87
C LEU A 9 -14.70 -14.20 20.59
N GLU A 10 -15.04 -15.31 19.92
CA GLU A 10 -15.89 -15.25 18.71
C GLU A 10 -17.33 -14.80 19.00
N ALA A 11 -17.85 -15.10 20.18
CA ALA A 11 -19.16 -14.64 20.64
C ALA A 11 -19.15 -13.16 21.09
N SER A 12 -17.98 -12.49 21.10
CA SER A 12 -17.88 -11.07 21.39
C SER A 12 -18.17 -10.23 20.13
N ASP A 13 -18.55 -8.97 20.33
CA ASP A 13 -18.81 -8.00 19.23
C ASP A 13 -17.54 -7.54 18.50
N TYR A 14 -16.40 -8.15 18.79
CA TYR A 14 -15.14 -7.80 18.13
C TYR A 14 -14.99 -8.48 16.76
N SER A 15 -14.28 -7.80 15.86
CA SER A 15 -13.96 -8.41 14.57
C SER A 15 -13.13 -9.69 14.74
N HIS A 16 -13.27 -10.63 13.83
CA HIS A 16 -12.50 -11.89 13.84
C HIS A 16 -10.98 -11.67 13.93
N ASN A 17 -10.45 -10.61 13.28
CA ASN A 17 -9.05 -10.23 13.41
C ASN A 17 -8.67 -9.76 14.81
N THR A 18 -9.56 -9.02 15.48
CA THR A 18 -9.35 -8.61 16.86
C THR A 18 -9.29 -9.83 17.75
N ASN A 19 -10.16 -10.81 17.54
CA ASN A 19 -10.19 -12.06 18.27
C ASN A 19 -8.90 -12.87 18.08
N ILE A 20 -8.42 -13.03 16.84
CA ILE A 20 -7.13 -13.68 16.54
C ILE A 20 -5.97 -12.95 17.22
N THR A 21 -5.95 -11.60 17.14
CA THR A 21 -4.89 -10.81 17.76
C THR A 21 -4.90 -10.95 19.28
N THR A 22 -6.07 -10.89 19.91
CA THR A 22 -6.24 -11.09 21.35
C THR A 22 -5.79 -12.47 21.78
N PHE A 23 -6.18 -13.51 21.04
CA PHE A 23 -5.76 -14.89 21.32
C PHE A 23 -4.24 -15.06 21.17
N SER A 24 -3.63 -14.43 20.18
CA SER A 24 -2.18 -14.40 20.02
C SER A 24 -1.45 -13.71 21.18
N GLN A 25 -2.02 -12.64 21.75
CA GLN A 25 -1.46 -11.99 22.94
C GLN A 25 -1.56 -12.89 24.18
N ILE A 26 -2.69 -13.60 24.34
CA ILE A 26 -2.84 -14.61 25.41
C ILE A 26 -1.76 -15.68 25.29
N LEU A 27 -1.48 -16.20 24.09
CA LEU A 27 -0.40 -17.16 23.87
C LEU A 27 0.96 -16.62 24.28
N LYS A 28 1.27 -15.36 24.00
CA LYS A 28 2.53 -14.74 24.44
C LYS A 28 2.63 -14.66 25.96
N LEU A 29 1.54 -14.33 26.65
CA LEU A 29 1.49 -14.33 28.11
C LEU A 29 1.68 -15.73 28.71
N LEU A 30 1.01 -16.75 28.14
CA LEU A 30 1.17 -18.14 28.57
C LEU A 30 2.63 -18.62 28.45
N LYS A 31 3.34 -18.16 27.41
CA LYS A 31 4.76 -18.46 27.24
C LYS A 31 5.64 -17.81 28.31
N ILE A 32 5.29 -16.60 28.77
CA ILE A 32 6.06 -15.87 29.78
C ILE A 32 5.91 -16.52 31.16
N VAL A 33 4.75 -17.10 31.47
CA VAL A 33 4.46 -17.72 32.76
C VAL A 33 4.76 -19.24 32.79
N ASP A 34 5.56 -19.76 31.87
CA ASP A 34 5.94 -21.16 31.75
C ASP A 34 4.75 -22.12 31.80
N PHE A 35 3.67 -21.76 31.07
CA PHE A 35 2.47 -22.58 30.99
C PHE A 35 2.79 -23.96 30.38
N PRO A 36 2.15 -25.09 30.86
CA PRO A 36 2.46 -26.39 30.36
C PRO A 36 2.45 -26.53 28.84
N LEU A 37 3.53 -27.04 28.25
CA LEU A 37 3.77 -27.09 26.80
C LEU A 37 2.61 -27.77 26.03
N ASN A 38 2.05 -28.86 26.57
CA ASN A 38 0.94 -29.53 25.92
C ASN A 38 -0.31 -28.65 25.79
N GLU A 39 -0.61 -27.90 26.83
CA GLU A 39 -1.75 -26.96 26.80
C GLU A 39 -1.46 -25.76 25.88
N TYR A 40 -0.24 -25.23 25.92
CA TYR A 40 0.21 -24.19 25.00
C TYR A 40 0.06 -24.62 23.54
N ASN A 41 0.46 -25.84 23.19
CA ASN A 41 0.34 -26.37 21.84
C ASN A 41 -1.11 -26.46 21.35
N LYS A 42 -2.06 -26.78 22.25
CA LYS A 42 -3.49 -26.76 21.93
C LYS A 42 -3.97 -25.37 21.54
N PHE A 43 -3.56 -24.32 22.29
CA PHE A 43 -3.85 -22.92 21.94
C PHE A 43 -3.24 -22.55 20.59
N GLN A 44 -1.97 -22.92 20.37
CA GLN A 44 -1.27 -22.61 19.12
C GLN A 44 -1.95 -23.26 17.91
N THR A 45 -2.40 -24.51 18.05
CA THR A 45 -3.11 -25.24 16.98
C THR A 45 -4.42 -24.54 16.61
N ILE A 46 -5.22 -24.14 17.59
CA ILE A 46 -6.47 -23.42 17.37
C ILE A 46 -6.21 -22.09 16.67
N LEU A 47 -5.22 -21.33 17.13
CA LEU A 47 -4.85 -20.06 16.49
C LEU A 47 -4.47 -20.26 15.02
N ASN A 48 -3.61 -21.23 14.73
CA ASN A 48 -3.14 -21.51 13.37
C ASN A 48 -4.29 -21.89 12.43
N VAL A 49 -5.21 -22.75 12.88
CA VAL A 49 -6.39 -23.14 12.08
C VAL A 49 -7.26 -21.92 11.76
N ASN A 50 -7.57 -21.10 12.77
CA ASN A 50 -8.42 -19.91 12.56
C ASN A 50 -7.73 -18.85 11.70
N MET A 51 -6.42 -18.66 11.85
CA MET A 51 -5.65 -17.77 10.97
C MET A 51 -5.69 -18.24 9.52
N LYS A 52 -5.52 -19.54 9.27
CA LYS A 52 -5.56 -20.12 7.93
C LYS A 52 -6.93 -19.90 7.28
N GLN A 53 -8.01 -20.27 7.96
CA GLN A 53 -9.38 -20.10 7.48
C GLN A 53 -9.71 -18.63 7.17
N ASN A 54 -9.29 -17.72 8.05
CA ASN A 54 -9.49 -16.28 7.82
C ASN A 54 -8.69 -15.76 6.61
N THR A 55 -7.49 -16.29 6.39
CA THR A 55 -6.67 -15.93 5.23
C THR A 55 -7.35 -16.41 3.93
N GLU A 56 -7.74 -17.67 3.89
CA GLU A 56 -8.44 -18.26 2.73
C GLU A 56 -9.72 -17.50 2.38
N LYS A 57 -10.57 -17.21 3.38
CA LYS A 57 -11.79 -16.42 3.16
C LYS A 57 -11.50 -15.02 2.60
N ARG A 58 -10.48 -14.35 3.11
CA ARG A 58 -10.08 -13.02 2.60
C ARG A 58 -9.52 -13.05 1.20
N GLU A 59 -8.79 -14.11 0.85
CA GLU A 59 -8.29 -14.30 -0.51
C GLU A 59 -9.44 -14.54 -1.49
N GLU A 60 -10.46 -15.32 -1.09
CA GLU A 60 -11.67 -15.51 -1.90
C GLU A 60 -12.45 -14.21 -2.09
N GLU A 61 -12.74 -13.47 -1.00
CA GLU A 61 -13.41 -12.17 -1.05
C GLU A 61 -12.63 -11.17 -1.94
N LEU A 62 -11.29 -11.17 -1.84
CA LEU A 62 -10.44 -10.32 -2.67
C LEU A 62 -10.47 -10.73 -4.14
N LYS A 63 -10.40 -12.03 -4.44
CA LYS A 63 -10.50 -12.54 -5.82
C LYS A 63 -11.84 -12.18 -6.46
N GLU A 64 -12.93 -12.34 -5.73
CA GLU A 64 -14.25 -11.95 -6.19
C GLU A 64 -14.29 -10.44 -6.49
N LYS A 65 -13.87 -9.62 -5.56
CA LYS A 65 -13.84 -8.16 -5.73
C LYS A 65 -12.97 -7.73 -6.91
N LEU A 66 -11.79 -8.32 -7.09
CA LEU A 66 -10.90 -8.03 -8.22
C LEU A 66 -11.50 -8.36 -9.59
N GLY A 67 -12.51 -9.22 -9.64
CA GLY A 67 -13.27 -9.53 -10.87
C GLY A 67 -14.14 -8.37 -11.35
N TYR A 68 -14.53 -7.46 -10.46
CA TYR A 68 -15.37 -6.30 -10.76
C TYR A 68 -14.59 -4.98 -10.86
N LEU A 69 -13.32 -4.97 -10.43
CA LEU A 69 -12.49 -3.76 -10.47
C LEU A 69 -11.90 -3.53 -11.87
N PRO A 70 -11.64 -2.26 -12.24
CA PRO A 70 -10.99 -1.92 -13.49
C PRO A 70 -9.60 -2.58 -13.62
N THR A 71 -9.18 -2.85 -14.84
CA THR A 71 -7.80 -3.32 -15.12
C THR A 71 -6.79 -2.20 -14.87
N LEU A 72 -5.50 -2.56 -14.74
CA LEU A 72 -4.44 -1.56 -14.60
C LEU A 72 -4.39 -0.62 -15.80
N ASP A 73 -4.60 -1.13 -17.00
CA ASP A 73 -4.57 -0.33 -18.22
C ASP A 73 -5.72 0.67 -18.25
N THR A 74 -6.93 0.24 -17.87
CA THR A 74 -8.10 1.15 -17.73
C THR A 74 -7.83 2.25 -16.70
N LEU A 75 -7.27 1.90 -15.52
CA LEU A 75 -6.92 2.89 -14.50
C LEU A 75 -5.88 3.90 -15.01
N LYS A 76 -4.88 3.43 -15.76
CA LYS A 76 -3.84 4.28 -16.37
C LYS A 76 -4.42 5.21 -17.43
N GLU A 77 -5.30 4.73 -18.29
CA GLU A 77 -5.93 5.53 -19.34
C GLU A 77 -6.75 6.67 -18.75
N ILE A 78 -7.66 6.36 -17.82
CA ILE A 78 -8.48 7.36 -17.13
C ILE A 78 -7.58 8.42 -16.46
N LEU A 79 -6.57 7.97 -15.74
CA LEU A 79 -5.69 8.88 -15.00
C LEU A 79 -4.86 9.77 -15.91
N LYS A 80 -4.32 9.24 -17.03
CA LYS A 80 -3.57 10.01 -18.01
C LYS A 80 -4.44 11.08 -18.68
N GLN A 81 -5.66 10.72 -19.04
CA GLN A 81 -6.63 11.70 -19.56
C GLN A 81 -6.86 12.82 -18.54
N LYS A 82 -7.06 12.51 -17.28
CA LYS A 82 -7.27 13.52 -16.23
C LYS A 82 -6.03 14.39 -15.99
N ILE A 83 -4.83 13.82 -16.10
CA ILE A 83 -3.58 14.62 -16.03
C ILE A 83 -3.44 15.56 -17.22
N ASP A 84 -3.89 15.18 -18.38
CA ASP A 84 -3.87 16.05 -19.57
C ASP A 84 -4.93 17.17 -19.54
N GLU A 85 -5.99 16.99 -18.76
CA GLU A 85 -7.05 17.99 -18.51
C GLU A 85 -6.66 19.04 -17.45
N ILE A 86 -5.51 18.91 -16.77
CA ILE A 86 -5.04 19.88 -15.75
C ILE A 86 -4.86 21.26 -16.35
N ASP A 87 -5.51 22.25 -15.74
CA ASP A 87 -5.45 23.67 -16.11
C ASP A 87 -5.35 24.56 -14.86
N ASP A 88 -5.37 25.88 -15.06
CA ASP A 88 -5.29 26.89 -13.97
C ASP A 88 -6.47 26.85 -12.99
N LYS A 89 -7.53 26.11 -13.29
CA LYS A 89 -8.70 25.95 -12.42
C LYS A 89 -8.63 24.68 -11.58
N THR A 90 -7.66 23.81 -11.83
CA THR A 90 -7.48 22.58 -11.08
C THR A 90 -7.19 22.91 -9.62
N THR A 91 -8.05 22.46 -8.72
CA THR A 91 -7.95 22.76 -7.29
C THR A 91 -6.84 21.97 -6.63
N PHE A 92 -6.37 22.45 -5.47
CA PHE A 92 -5.43 21.70 -4.63
C PHE A 92 -5.94 20.31 -4.28
N ALA A 93 -7.24 20.14 -4.02
CA ALA A 93 -7.83 18.85 -3.67
C ALA A 93 -7.77 17.85 -4.84
N GLU A 94 -8.11 18.29 -6.05
CA GLU A 94 -8.00 17.51 -7.28
C GLU A 94 -6.54 17.14 -7.56
N MET A 95 -5.62 18.12 -7.50
CA MET A 95 -4.20 17.88 -7.71
C MET A 95 -3.64 16.86 -6.69
N LYS A 96 -4.02 16.96 -5.42
CA LYS A 96 -3.65 15.99 -4.38
C LYS A 96 -4.17 14.59 -4.68
N SER A 97 -5.40 14.47 -5.16
CA SER A 97 -5.97 13.19 -5.59
C SER A 97 -5.21 12.61 -6.77
N LEU A 98 -4.95 13.43 -7.80
CA LEU A 98 -4.21 13.01 -8.99
C LEU A 98 -2.78 12.57 -8.67
N ILE A 99 -2.04 13.31 -7.83
CA ILE A 99 -0.67 12.92 -7.46
C ILE A 99 -0.63 11.63 -6.64
N LEU A 100 -1.60 11.41 -5.76
CA LEU A 100 -1.69 10.16 -4.98
C LEU A 100 -2.00 8.97 -5.89
N LEU A 101 -2.99 9.10 -6.78
CA LEU A 101 -3.31 8.07 -7.77
C LEU A 101 -2.17 7.86 -8.76
N GLY A 102 -1.53 8.93 -9.23
CA GLY A 102 -0.39 8.88 -10.15
C GLY A 102 0.75 8.02 -9.62
N ILE A 103 1.15 8.24 -8.39
CA ILE A 103 2.20 7.45 -7.75
C ILE A 103 1.81 5.98 -7.59
N LEU A 104 0.54 5.68 -7.29
CA LEU A 104 0.08 4.32 -7.07
C LEU A 104 -0.21 3.54 -8.36
N ILE A 105 -0.55 4.21 -9.45
CA ILE A 105 -1.02 3.57 -10.70
C ILE A 105 0.01 3.66 -11.81
N LEU A 106 0.72 4.80 -11.95
CA LEU A 106 1.73 5.02 -13.00
C LEU A 106 3.14 4.62 -12.58
N SER A 107 3.33 4.18 -11.32
CA SER A 107 4.57 3.58 -10.85
C SER A 107 4.32 2.24 -10.15
N VAL A 108 5.35 1.67 -9.53
CA VAL A 108 5.19 0.46 -8.71
C VAL A 108 4.49 0.82 -7.39
N PRO A 109 3.29 0.30 -7.12
CA PRO A 109 2.52 0.66 -5.92
C PRO A 109 3.15 0.08 -4.64
N LEU A 110 3.79 0.91 -3.85
CA LEU A 110 4.31 0.52 -2.55
C LEU A 110 3.19 0.46 -1.49
N LYS A 111 3.51 -0.04 -0.29
CA LYS A 111 2.58 0.03 0.85
C LYS A 111 2.35 1.50 1.22
N LEU A 112 1.11 1.87 1.53
CA LEU A 112 0.73 3.26 1.80
C LEU A 112 1.55 3.90 2.95
N ILE A 113 1.97 3.08 3.93
CA ILE A 113 2.84 3.52 5.02
C ILE A 113 4.21 4.05 4.52
N GLN A 114 4.68 3.61 3.35
CA GLN A 114 5.95 4.06 2.78
C GLN A 114 5.87 5.46 2.19
N TYR A 115 4.66 5.91 1.85
CA TYR A 115 4.39 7.29 1.42
C TYR A 115 4.07 8.23 2.59
N SER A 116 3.76 7.67 3.77
CA SER A 116 3.45 8.46 4.96
C SER A 116 4.63 9.34 5.36
N LYS A 117 4.37 10.64 5.48
CA LYS A 117 5.40 11.65 5.82
C LYS A 117 6.61 11.65 4.89
N MET A 118 6.45 11.14 3.66
CA MET A 118 7.51 11.13 2.66
C MET A 118 8.02 12.55 2.42
N ILE A 119 9.32 12.75 2.45
CA ILE A 119 9.96 14.05 2.19
C ILE A 119 10.45 14.16 0.75
N ILE A 120 10.73 15.37 0.31
CA ILE A 120 11.37 15.64 -0.98
C ILE A 120 12.84 15.93 -0.74
N VAL A 121 13.70 15.37 -1.58
CA VAL A 121 15.13 15.58 -1.56
C VAL A 121 15.60 15.94 -2.97
N PHE A 122 16.34 17.03 -3.09
CA PHE A 122 16.94 17.47 -4.34
C PHE A 122 18.44 17.24 -4.33
N GLY A 123 19.00 16.67 -5.40
CA GLY A 123 20.41 16.36 -5.53
C GLY A 123 20.82 15.09 -4.80
N GLU A 124 22.02 15.07 -4.23
CA GLU A 124 22.52 13.88 -3.52
C GLU A 124 21.93 13.80 -2.11
N PRO A 125 21.33 12.65 -1.73
CA PRO A 125 20.81 12.48 -0.39
C PRO A 125 21.95 12.38 0.63
N GLU A 126 21.82 13.07 1.74
CA GLU A 126 22.71 12.87 2.89
C GLU A 126 22.63 11.41 3.37
N SER A 127 23.75 10.82 3.79
CA SER A 127 23.91 9.39 4.07
C SER A 127 23.02 8.81 5.18
N ASN A 128 22.20 9.61 5.86
CA ASN A 128 21.46 9.24 7.07
C ASN A 128 19.94 9.51 7.00
N TYR A 129 19.31 9.53 5.82
CA TYR A 129 17.85 9.66 5.77
C TYR A 129 17.16 8.40 6.31
N LEU A 130 16.55 8.54 7.49
CA LEU A 130 15.73 7.50 8.13
C LEU A 130 14.31 7.42 7.55
N ASN A 131 13.89 8.43 6.78
CA ASN A 131 12.54 8.54 6.21
C ASN A 131 12.53 8.06 4.76
N ASN A 132 11.34 7.69 4.29
CA ASN A 132 11.11 7.52 2.87
C ASN A 132 11.11 8.88 2.17
N PHE A 133 11.65 8.97 0.97
CA PHE A 133 11.75 10.23 0.24
C PHE A 133 11.55 10.07 -1.27
N LEU A 134 11.05 11.14 -1.89
CA LEU A 134 11.13 11.36 -3.31
C LEU A 134 12.43 12.10 -3.59
N LEU A 135 13.29 11.50 -4.41
CA LEU A 135 14.55 12.07 -4.83
C LEU A 135 14.41 12.61 -6.25
N GLU A 136 14.82 13.85 -6.47
CA GLU A 136 15.17 14.39 -7.78
C GLU A 136 16.69 14.47 -7.84
N ASN A 137 17.34 13.67 -8.69
CA ASN A 137 18.78 13.67 -8.85
C ASN A 137 19.28 14.85 -9.71
N ALA A 138 20.59 14.98 -9.86
CA ALA A 138 21.21 16.06 -10.65
C ALA A 138 20.85 16.02 -12.14
N ASP A 139 20.42 14.89 -12.66
CA ASP A 139 19.98 14.69 -14.05
C ASP A 139 18.47 14.97 -14.23
N GLY A 140 17.77 15.40 -13.18
CA GLY A 140 16.33 15.63 -13.20
C GLY A 140 15.47 14.37 -13.22
N GLU A 141 16.03 13.22 -12.83
CA GLU A 141 15.31 11.96 -12.72
C GLU A 141 14.73 11.79 -11.32
N TYR A 142 13.52 11.23 -11.26
CA TYR A 142 12.79 11.01 -10.00
C TYR A 142 12.86 9.58 -9.53
N PHE A 143 13.05 9.41 -8.21
CA PHE A 143 13.10 8.10 -7.55
C PHE A 143 12.29 8.15 -6.25
N ILE A 144 11.50 7.11 -6.00
CA ILE A 144 10.97 6.86 -4.66
C ILE A 144 11.97 5.96 -3.94
N LYS A 145 12.51 6.45 -2.82
CA LYS A 145 13.49 5.73 -2.01
C LYS A 145 12.98 5.48 -0.61
N SER A 146 13.27 4.28 -0.13
CA SER A 146 13.08 3.82 1.24
C SER A 146 14.32 3.01 1.61
N LYS A 147 14.45 2.57 2.86
CA LYS A 147 15.65 1.87 3.36
C LYS A 147 16.20 0.81 2.40
N ASP A 148 15.33 -0.03 1.85
CA ASP A 148 15.72 -1.19 1.04
C ASP A 148 15.11 -1.15 -0.38
N ILE A 149 14.45 -0.05 -0.74
CA ILE A 149 13.70 0.07 -1.99
C ILE A 149 14.12 1.34 -2.71
N SER A 150 14.40 1.22 -4.01
CA SER A 150 14.60 2.35 -4.92
C SER A 150 13.82 2.09 -6.20
N VAL A 151 12.80 2.92 -6.45
CA VAL A 151 11.95 2.83 -7.63
C VAL A 151 12.18 4.08 -8.48
N LYS A 152 12.73 3.92 -9.69
CA LYS A 152 12.84 5.00 -10.67
C LYS A 152 11.46 5.27 -11.28
N LEU A 153 11.06 6.53 -11.33
CA LEU A 153 9.84 6.96 -12.00
C LEU A 153 10.14 7.23 -13.47
N VAL A 154 9.41 6.55 -14.36
CA VAL A 154 9.66 6.60 -15.81
C VAL A 154 8.45 7.10 -16.62
N ASP A 155 7.25 7.10 -16.05
CA ASP A 155 6.04 7.54 -16.74
C ASP A 155 6.05 9.09 -16.86
N LYS A 156 5.93 9.58 -18.10
CA LYS A 156 6.03 11.02 -18.40
C LYS A 156 4.89 11.84 -17.79
N HIS A 157 3.67 11.27 -17.71
CA HIS A 157 2.53 11.96 -17.10
C HIS A 157 2.74 12.10 -15.59
N LEU A 158 3.26 11.04 -14.94
CA LEU A 158 3.61 11.11 -13.52
C LEU A 158 4.71 12.13 -13.25
N ILE A 159 5.75 12.18 -14.07
CA ILE A 159 6.85 13.18 -13.93
C ILE A 159 6.30 14.60 -14.09
N LYS A 160 5.51 14.86 -15.14
CA LYS A 160 4.83 16.13 -15.34
C LYS A 160 3.98 16.52 -14.12
N LEU A 161 3.20 15.59 -13.62
CA LEU A 161 2.33 15.80 -12.46
C LEU A 161 3.13 16.14 -11.19
N ILE A 162 4.24 15.44 -10.94
CA ILE A 162 5.16 15.74 -9.83
C ILE A 162 5.74 17.15 -9.95
N GLN A 163 6.16 17.54 -11.14
CA GLN A 163 6.73 18.86 -11.38
C GLN A 163 5.70 19.98 -11.12
N ILE A 164 4.46 19.83 -11.61
CA ILE A 164 3.37 20.75 -11.31
C ILE A 164 3.13 20.81 -9.79
N TRP A 165 3.02 19.65 -9.13
CA TRP A 165 2.76 19.56 -7.70
C TRP A 165 3.83 20.26 -6.86
N ILE A 166 5.10 20.09 -7.18
CA ILE A 166 6.21 20.71 -6.45
C ILE A 166 6.26 22.23 -6.72
N ASN A 167 6.15 22.65 -7.98
CA ASN A 167 6.41 24.03 -8.37
C ASN A 167 5.22 24.97 -8.10
N GLU A 168 4.00 24.54 -8.42
CA GLU A 168 2.82 25.42 -8.33
C GLU A 168 2.22 25.43 -6.92
N TYR A 169 2.31 24.30 -6.21
CA TYR A 169 1.78 24.19 -4.84
C TYR A 169 2.84 24.37 -3.75
N ASN A 170 4.07 24.74 -4.11
CA ASN A 170 5.16 25.09 -3.18
C ASN A 170 5.47 23.94 -2.18
N VAL A 171 5.45 22.71 -2.65
CA VAL A 171 5.65 21.51 -1.81
C VAL A 171 7.15 21.32 -1.57
N THR A 172 7.66 21.89 -0.48
CA THR A 172 9.11 22.01 -0.26
C THR A 172 9.72 20.94 0.66
N LYS A 173 8.93 20.34 1.55
CA LYS A 173 9.46 19.42 2.57
C LYS A 173 8.80 18.04 2.53
N HIS A 174 7.48 18.01 2.66
CA HIS A 174 6.71 16.78 2.65
C HIS A 174 5.99 16.66 1.32
N PHE A 175 6.14 15.50 0.68
CA PHE A 175 5.55 15.29 -0.64
C PHE A 175 4.02 15.22 -0.59
N PHE A 176 3.45 14.54 0.41
CA PHE A 176 2.00 14.53 0.63
C PHE A 176 1.63 15.44 1.79
N ILE A 177 0.84 16.46 1.53
CA ILE A 177 0.36 17.46 2.50
C ILE A 177 -1.18 17.49 2.50
N ASN A 178 -1.78 17.84 3.65
CA ASN A 178 -3.24 17.88 3.79
C ASN A 178 -3.88 19.08 3.10
N ASN A 179 -3.22 20.23 3.16
CA ASN A 179 -3.62 21.49 2.52
C ASN A 179 -2.38 22.31 2.17
N GLU A 180 -2.53 23.33 1.34
CA GLU A 180 -1.45 24.19 0.82
C GLU A 180 -0.58 24.82 1.90
N ASN A 181 -1.13 25.08 3.08
CA ASN A 181 -0.42 25.70 4.18
C ASN A 181 0.13 24.70 5.20
N SER A 182 -0.01 23.40 4.92
CA SER A 182 0.39 22.36 5.87
C SER A 182 1.91 22.22 5.92
N LYS A 183 2.48 22.38 7.12
CA LYS A 183 3.90 22.14 7.41
C LYS A 183 4.21 20.68 7.74
N SER A 184 3.19 19.84 7.87
CA SER A 184 3.31 18.43 8.23
C SER A 184 2.86 17.51 7.10
N GLY A 185 3.60 16.43 6.88
CA GLY A 185 3.23 15.39 5.92
C GLY A 185 2.02 14.60 6.39
N MET A 186 1.24 14.11 5.42
CA MET A 186 0.12 13.21 5.64
C MET A 186 0.59 11.93 6.32
N ASN A 187 -0.14 11.48 7.33
CA ASN A 187 0.08 10.19 7.95
C ASN A 187 -0.66 9.08 7.17
N ASN A 188 -0.46 7.82 7.58
CA ASN A 188 -1.08 6.67 6.89
C ASN A 188 -2.63 6.67 6.90
N LYS A 189 -3.26 7.26 7.94
CA LYS A 189 -4.72 7.38 8.03
C LYS A 189 -5.21 8.42 7.02
N ASP A 190 -4.54 9.57 6.95
CA ASP A 190 -4.86 10.65 6.01
C ASP A 190 -4.74 10.17 4.55
N LEU A 191 -3.65 9.44 4.23
CA LEU A 191 -3.45 8.85 2.91
C LEU A 191 -4.53 7.82 2.54
N ARG A 192 -4.96 6.99 3.49
CA ARG A 192 -6.07 6.04 3.26
C ARG A 192 -7.37 6.74 2.94
N PHE A 193 -7.69 7.78 3.69
CA PHE A 193 -8.90 8.56 3.46
C PHE A 193 -8.84 9.27 2.11
N ALA A 194 -7.72 9.95 1.80
CA ALA A 194 -7.52 10.61 0.51
C ALA A 194 -7.61 9.62 -0.66
N LEU A 195 -7.05 8.40 -0.51
CA LEU A 195 -7.13 7.37 -1.55
C LEU A 195 -8.57 6.91 -1.78
N ALA A 196 -9.33 6.65 -0.72
CA ALA A 196 -10.73 6.23 -0.84
C ALA A 196 -11.56 7.30 -1.56
N THR A 197 -11.39 8.58 -1.20
CA THR A 197 -12.05 9.70 -1.88
C THR A 197 -11.63 9.80 -3.35
N ALA A 198 -10.34 9.72 -3.65
CA ALA A 198 -9.83 9.84 -5.00
C ALA A 198 -10.28 8.69 -5.91
N THR A 199 -10.29 7.45 -5.41
CA THR A 199 -10.72 6.30 -6.23
C THR A 199 -12.22 6.31 -6.50
N GLU A 200 -13.03 6.75 -5.53
CA GLU A 200 -14.46 6.96 -5.74
C GLU A 200 -14.74 8.04 -6.79
N GLU A 201 -14.02 9.16 -6.70
CA GLU A 201 -14.19 10.31 -7.61
C GLU A 201 -13.79 9.98 -9.06
N TYR A 202 -12.65 9.32 -9.25
CA TYR A 202 -12.08 9.12 -10.60
C TYR A 202 -12.44 7.78 -11.24
N PHE A 203 -12.79 6.77 -10.46
CA PHE A 203 -13.03 5.41 -10.95
C PHE A 203 -14.40 4.86 -10.60
N ASP A 204 -15.25 5.67 -9.93
CA ASP A 204 -16.58 5.24 -9.45
C ASP A 204 -16.51 3.94 -8.60
N ALA A 205 -15.42 3.79 -7.85
CA ALA A 205 -15.15 2.60 -7.05
C ALA A 205 -14.20 2.91 -5.89
N ASN A 206 -14.52 2.41 -4.70
CA ASN A 206 -13.60 2.48 -3.56
C ASN A 206 -12.53 1.40 -3.67
N ILE A 207 -11.36 1.80 -4.21
CA ILE A 207 -10.23 0.90 -4.45
C ILE A 207 -9.14 1.16 -3.40
N THR A 208 -8.85 0.16 -2.58
CA THR A 208 -7.81 0.26 -1.55
C THR A 208 -6.40 0.13 -2.15
N ASN A 209 -5.39 0.58 -1.42
CA ASN A 209 -3.99 0.36 -1.82
C ASN A 209 -3.63 -1.12 -1.99
N GLN A 210 -4.23 -2.01 -1.20
CA GLN A 210 -4.02 -3.44 -1.36
C GLN A 210 -4.57 -3.94 -2.69
N GLU A 211 -5.75 -3.49 -3.09
CA GLU A 211 -6.38 -3.86 -4.36
C GLU A 211 -5.61 -3.28 -5.55
N ILE A 212 -5.16 -2.03 -5.51
CA ILE A 212 -4.28 -1.47 -6.55
C ILE A 212 -3.03 -2.34 -6.73
N ARG A 213 -2.40 -2.76 -5.63
CA ARG A 213 -1.22 -3.64 -5.67
C ARG A 213 -1.54 -5.01 -6.26
N GLN A 214 -2.73 -5.56 -6.01
CA GLN A 214 -3.18 -6.82 -6.62
C GLN A 214 -3.48 -6.67 -8.11
N ILE A 215 -4.17 -5.59 -8.50
CA ILE A 215 -4.40 -5.25 -9.92
C ILE A 215 -3.05 -5.12 -10.65
N TYR A 216 -2.09 -4.43 -10.06
CA TYR A 216 -0.73 -4.28 -10.59
C TYR A 216 -0.02 -5.64 -10.74
N MET A 217 -0.12 -6.50 -9.71
CA MET A 217 0.45 -7.85 -9.74
C MET A 217 -0.18 -8.70 -10.83
N LYS A 218 -1.51 -8.73 -10.92
CA LYS A 218 -2.24 -9.48 -11.95
C LYS A 218 -1.80 -9.05 -13.35
N HIS A 219 -1.67 -7.74 -13.58
CA HIS A 219 -1.17 -7.21 -14.85
C HIS A 219 0.27 -7.67 -15.13
N LEU A 220 1.19 -7.56 -14.17
CA LEU A 220 2.57 -7.99 -14.37
C LEU A 220 2.69 -9.49 -14.61
N MET A 221 1.90 -10.31 -13.93
CA MET A 221 1.91 -11.76 -14.13
C MET A 221 1.37 -12.15 -15.50
N SER A 222 0.44 -11.38 -16.08
CA SER A 222 -0.04 -11.58 -17.45
C SER A 222 1.04 -11.33 -18.53
N LEU A 223 2.14 -10.64 -18.18
CA LEU A 223 3.29 -10.41 -19.07
C LEU A 223 4.34 -11.53 -19.03
N ASP A 224 4.06 -12.63 -18.31
CA ASP A 224 4.93 -13.80 -18.15
C ASP A 224 6.37 -13.44 -17.70
N PRO A 225 6.55 -12.75 -16.57
CA PRO A 225 7.86 -12.34 -16.10
C PRO A 225 8.74 -13.56 -15.72
N ASP A 226 10.04 -13.46 -15.98
CA ASP A 226 10.99 -14.49 -15.56
C ASP A 226 11.15 -14.53 -14.01
N PHE A 227 11.82 -15.57 -13.51
CA PHE A 227 12.02 -15.77 -12.06
C PHE A 227 12.72 -14.57 -11.40
N LYS A 228 13.70 -13.96 -12.08
CA LYS A 228 14.48 -12.84 -11.55
C LYS A 228 13.62 -11.58 -11.42
N GLN A 229 12.75 -11.35 -12.40
CA GLN A 229 11.76 -10.27 -12.39
C GLN A 229 10.74 -10.50 -11.29
N LYS A 230 10.19 -11.72 -11.14
CA LYS A 230 9.28 -12.11 -10.06
C LYS A 230 9.91 -11.85 -8.70
N TYR A 231 11.15 -12.28 -8.50
CA TYR A 231 11.88 -12.06 -7.24
C TYR A 231 12.06 -10.57 -6.92
N ALA A 232 12.52 -9.77 -7.89
CA ALA A 232 12.68 -8.33 -7.72
C ALA A 232 11.35 -7.63 -7.37
N LEU A 233 10.27 -7.99 -8.05
CA LEU A 233 8.93 -7.46 -7.79
C LEU A 233 8.40 -7.84 -6.40
N SER A 234 8.58 -9.10 -5.98
CA SER A 234 8.15 -9.52 -4.64
C SER A 234 8.85 -8.69 -3.56
N HIS A 235 10.14 -8.44 -3.72
CA HIS A 235 10.91 -7.62 -2.79
C HIS A 235 10.43 -6.17 -2.74
N ILE A 236 10.25 -5.52 -3.91
CA ILE A 236 9.76 -4.14 -4.01
C ILE A 236 8.35 -4.01 -3.42
N LEU A 237 7.47 -4.95 -3.71
CA LEU A 237 6.11 -4.98 -3.18
C LEU A 237 6.05 -5.42 -1.71
N GLY A 238 7.18 -5.85 -1.12
CA GLY A 238 7.28 -6.25 0.28
C GLY A 238 6.55 -7.56 0.58
N TYR A 239 6.53 -8.48 -0.38
CA TYR A 239 6.16 -9.88 -0.16
C TYR A 239 7.39 -10.68 0.29
N LYS A 240 7.19 -11.59 1.23
CA LYS A 240 8.30 -12.40 1.79
C LYS A 240 8.69 -13.59 0.91
N ASP A 241 7.79 -14.00 0.02
CA ASP A 241 7.94 -15.20 -0.79
C ASP A 241 7.46 -14.95 -2.22
N THR A 242 8.18 -15.50 -3.18
CA THR A 242 7.79 -15.49 -4.60
C THR A 242 6.55 -16.32 -4.87
N ASN A 243 6.25 -17.32 -4.03
CA ASN A 243 5.05 -18.15 -4.14
C ASN A 243 3.75 -17.34 -4.02
N VAL A 244 3.78 -16.18 -3.33
CA VAL A 244 2.64 -15.26 -3.28
C VAL A 244 2.31 -14.71 -4.67
N LEU A 245 3.29 -14.65 -5.58
CA LEU A 245 3.10 -14.19 -6.96
C LEU A 245 2.37 -15.23 -7.81
N GLU A 246 2.56 -16.53 -7.51
CA GLU A 246 1.91 -17.63 -8.23
C GLU A 246 0.44 -17.82 -7.83
N LEU A 247 0.03 -17.37 -6.65
CA LEU A 247 -1.36 -17.41 -6.19
C LEU A 247 -2.25 -16.38 -6.91
N HIS A 248 -1.66 -15.47 -7.68
CA HIS A 248 -2.36 -14.39 -8.37
C HIS A 248 -2.27 -14.47 -9.90
N SER A 249 -1.70 -15.56 -10.42
CA SER A 249 -1.62 -15.86 -11.86
C SER A 249 -2.88 -16.56 -12.42
#